data_9eb1e6ce3acb47466bf3dd4cd786e32a
#
_entry.id   9eb1e6ce3acb47466bf3dd4cd786e32a
#
_cell.length_a   1.000
_cell.length_b   1.000
_cell.length_c   1.000
_cell.angle_alpha   90.00
_cell.angle_beta   90.00
_cell.angle_gamma   90.00
#
_symmetry.space_group_name_H-M   'P 1'
#
loop_
_entity.id
_entity.type
_entity.pdbx_description
1 polymer ?
#
loop_
_entity_poly.entity_id
_entity_poly.type
_entity_poly.pdbx_seq_one_letter_code
_entity_poly.pdbx_strand_id
1 'polypeptide(L)'
;YGSLVFLSSVIGGFVSDRILGSRKTVFYGGILIMLGHIALATPFGQVALYLSIALIIFGTGFLKPNISDMVGGIYEKEDDRRDAGFSIFVFGINLGAFVAPYLVGYLGQEVNFHLGFSLAAIGMFFGLVKYVLDGKKYLPESSLYPTDPLSQKEQQTLIKRLLITLVVVILVVIGLVFTHQFN
;
A
#
# COMPACT_ATOMS: atom_id res chain seq x y z
N TYR A 1 -12.17 -5.36 -6.61
CA TYR A 1 -10.96 -5.19 -5.81
C TYR A 1 -9.70 -5.10 -6.70
N GLY A 2 -9.41 -6.11 -7.53
CA GLY A 2 -8.21 -6.17 -8.35
C GLY A 2 -7.99 -4.93 -9.23
N SER A 3 -9.00 -4.49 -9.98
CA SER A 3 -8.92 -3.32 -10.86
C SER A 3 -8.55 -2.03 -10.10
N LEU A 4 -9.09 -1.85 -8.90
CA LEU A 4 -8.77 -0.70 -8.05
C LEU A 4 -7.33 -0.74 -7.52
N VAL A 5 -6.79 -1.94 -7.24
CA VAL A 5 -5.38 -2.12 -6.86
C VAL A 5 -4.46 -1.72 -8.01
N PHE A 6 -4.77 -2.10 -9.25
CA PHE A 6 -3.98 -1.67 -10.42
C PHE A 6 -4.02 -0.15 -10.60
N LEU A 7 -5.20 0.46 -10.49
CA LEU A 7 -5.33 1.92 -10.57
C LEU A 7 -4.54 2.62 -9.45
N SER A 8 -4.63 2.13 -8.21
CA SER A 8 -3.88 2.69 -7.09
C SER A 8 -2.37 2.48 -7.23
N SER A 9 -1.91 1.46 -7.98
CA SER A 9 -0.49 1.26 -8.28
C SER A 9 0.08 2.36 -9.17
N VAL A 10 -0.71 2.89 -10.10
CA VAL A 10 -0.30 4.04 -10.91
C VAL A 10 -0.13 5.28 -10.03
N ILE A 11 -1.05 5.49 -9.08
CA ILE A 11 -0.94 6.57 -8.09
C ILE A 11 0.27 6.36 -7.19
N GLY A 12 0.51 5.12 -6.75
CA GLY A 12 1.67 4.77 -5.91
C GLY A 12 3.01 5.01 -6.61
N GLY A 13 3.13 4.68 -7.89
CA GLY A 13 4.30 5.00 -8.70
C GLY A 13 4.50 6.52 -8.80
N PHE A 14 3.46 7.26 -9.15
CA PHE A 14 3.51 8.73 -9.22
C PHE A 14 3.95 9.36 -7.88
N VAL A 15 3.39 8.90 -6.76
CA VAL A 15 3.76 9.40 -5.42
C VAL A 15 5.22 9.09 -5.09
N SER A 16 5.70 7.91 -5.48
CA SER A 16 7.09 7.52 -5.32
C SER A 16 8.04 8.40 -6.11
N ASP A 17 7.77 8.57 -7.41
CA ASP A 17 8.70 9.21 -8.34
C ASP A 17 8.71 10.73 -8.20
N ARG A 18 7.58 11.32 -7.83
CA ARG A 18 7.37 12.78 -7.84
C ARG A 18 7.33 13.42 -6.45
N ILE A 19 7.03 12.66 -5.37
CA ILE A 19 6.72 13.27 -4.06
C ILE A 19 7.58 12.72 -2.93
N LEU A 20 7.60 11.40 -2.71
CA LEU A 20 8.13 10.81 -1.48
C LEU A 20 9.46 10.04 -1.63
N GLY A 21 9.71 9.46 -2.79
CA GLY A 21 10.72 8.41 -2.98
C GLY A 21 10.17 7.01 -2.66
N SER A 22 10.74 5.99 -3.30
CA SER A 22 10.25 4.61 -3.24
C SER A 22 10.24 4.03 -1.82
N ARG A 23 11.27 4.31 -1.04
CA ARG A 23 11.40 3.80 0.34
C ARG A 23 10.31 4.31 1.27
N LYS A 24 9.97 5.59 1.22
CA LYS A 24 8.89 6.17 2.03
C LYS A 24 7.52 5.69 1.55
N THR A 25 7.34 5.60 0.24
CA THR A 25 6.08 5.14 -0.36
C THR A 25 5.77 3.70 0.03
N VAL A 26 6.76 2.79 0.01
CA VAL A 26 6.64 1.42 0.51
C VAL A 26 6.27 1.40 1.99
N PHE A 27 6.93 2.20 2.81
CA PHE A 27 6.65 2.27 4.25
C PHE A 27 5.22 2.72 4.54
N TYR A 28 4.77 3.81 3.94
CA TYR A 28 3.40 4.27 4.10
C TYR A 28 2.37 3.31 3.52
N GLY A 29 2.68 2.65 2.39
CA GLY A 29 1.86 1.57 1.84
C GLY A 29 1.68 0.42 2.82
N GLY A 30 2.75 -0.01 3.46
CA GLY A 30 2.71 -1.04 4.50
C GLY A 30 1.89 -0.63 5.73
N ILE A 31 2.00 0.63 6.19
CA ILE A 31 1.16 1.16 7.27
C ILE A 31 -0.32 1.12 6.89
N LEU A 32 -0.68 1.54 5.68
CA LEU A 32 -2.07 1.51 5.22
C LEU A 32 -2.63 0.08 5.20
N ILE A 33 -1.84 -0.91 4.72
CA ILE A 33 -2.24 -2.32 4.73
C ILE A 33 -2.42 -2.80 6.18
N MET A 34 -1.50 -2.48 7.07
CA MET A 34 -1.59 -2.85 8.49
C MET A 34 -2.86 -2.27 9.13
N LEU A 35 -3.14 -0.99 8.93
CA LEU A 35 -4.35 -0.34 9.43
C LEU A 35 -5.61 -0.96 8.84
N GLY A 36 -5.58 -1.37 7.57
CA GLY A 36 -6.68 -2.10 6.93
C GLY A 36 -6.96 -3.43 7.62
N HIS A 37 -5.94 -4.20 7.96
CA HIS A 37 -6.10 -5.46 8.70
C HIS A 37 -6.56 -5.23 10.15
N ILE A 38 -6.08 -4.17 10.81
CA ILE A 38 -6.57 -3.77 12.13
C ILE A 38 -8.06 -3.41 12.05
N ALA A 39 -8.49 -2.66 11.03
CA ALA A 39 -9.91 -2.35 10.85
C ALA A 39 -10.76 -3.61 10.68
N LEU A 40 -10.31 -4.61 9.90
CA LEU A 40 -10.99 -5.91 9.77
C LEU A 40 -11.02 -6.71 11.08
N ALA A 41 -10.05 -6.51 11.95
CA ALA A 41 -10.01 -7.14 13.27
C ALA A 41 -10.99 -6.51 14.27
N THR A 42 -11.61 -5.35 13.95
CA THR A 42 -12.56 -4.67 14.81
C THR A 42 -14.01 -5.08 14.52
N PRO A 43 -14.91 -5.10 15.55
CA PRO A 43 -16.30 -5.51 15.38
C PRO A 43 -17.22 -4.40 14.83
N PHE A 44 -16.70 -3.44 14.05
CA PHE A 44 -17.50 -2.31 13.54
C PHE A 44 -18.30 -2.62 12.24
N GLY A 45 -18.48 -3.89 11.91
CA GLY A 45 -19.37 -4.33 10.83
C GLY A 45 -18.99 -3.80 9.45
N GLN A 46 -19.98 -3.35 8.68
CA GLN A 46 -19.79 -2.91 7.30
C GLN A 46 -18.86 -1.69 7.15
N VAL A 47 -18.85 -0.78 8.11
CA VAL A 47 -17.97 0.41 8.08
C VAL A 47 -16.50 -0.02 8.14
N ALA A 48 -16.15 -0.93 9.06
CA ALA A 48 -14.81 -1.49 9.14
C ALA A 48 -14.42 -2.22 7.86
N LEU A 49 -15.34 -2.97 7.25
CA LEU A 49 -15.10 -3.69 6.00
C LEU A 49 -14.77 -2.72 4.85
N TYR A 50 -15.58 -1.70 4.60
CA TYR A 50 -15.32 -0.75 3.51
C TYR A 50 -14.05 0.07 3.75
N LEU A 51 -13.82 0.51 4.99
CA LEU A 51 -12.61 1.23 5.37
C LEU A 51 -11.36 0.37 5.14
N SER A 52 -11.39 -0.90 5.56
CA SER A 52 -10.27 -1.82 5.38
C SER A 52 -9.98 -2.08 3.90
N ILE A 53 -11.02 -2.31 3.09
CA ILE A 53 -10.85 -2.50 1.64
C ILE A 53 -10.17 -1.29 1.01
N ALA A 54 -10.61 -0.07 1.35
CA ALA A 54 -9.99 1.15 0.84
C ALA A 54 -8.51 1.26 1.27
N LEU A 55 -8.22 1.06 2.57
CA LEU A 55 -6.85 1.13 3.11
C LEU A 55 -5.93 0.08 2.47
N ILE A 56 -6.41 -1.14 2.28
CA ILE A 56 -5.63 -2.22 1.66
C ILE A 56 -5.40 -1.95 0.16
N ILE A 57 -6.38 -1.41 -0.57
CA ILE A 57 -6.24 -1.06 -1.98
C ILE A 57 -5.15 0.00 -2.16
N PHE A 58 -5.25 1.12 -1.45
CA PHE A 58 -4.23 2.19 -1.53
C PHE A 58 -2.87 1.73 -1.02
N GLY A 59 -2.84 1.01 0.11
CA GLY A 59 -1.61 0.48 0.67
C GLY A 59 -0.89 -0.48 -0.29
N THR A 60 -1.61 -1.40 -0.90
CA THR A 60 -1.06 -2.34 -1.90
C THR A 60 -0.58 -1.61 -3.14
N GLY A 61 -1.33 -0.61 -3.61
CA GLY A 61 -0.93 0.22 -4.74
C GLY A 61 0.35 1.01 -4.48
N PHE A 62 0.56 1.48 -3.26
CA PHE A 62 1.80 2.16 -2.86
C PHE A 62 2.97 1.19 -2.68
N LEU A 63 2.71 0.01 -2.12
CA LEU A 63 3.75 -0.95 -1.78
C LEU A 63 4.23 -1.74 -3.00
N LYS A 64 3.31 -2.35 -3.74
CA LYS A 64 3.62 -3.38 -4.73
C LYS A 64 4.56 -2.93 -5.87
N PRO A 65 4.33 -1.82 -6.59
CA PRO A 65 5.24 -1.39 -7.65
C PRO A 65 6.60 -0.97 -7.09
N ASN A 66 6.60 -0.24 -5.99
CA ASN A 66 7.79 0.40 -5.44
C ASN A 66 8.74 -0.59 -4.74
N ILE A 67 8.22 -1.66 -4.14
CA ILE A 67 9.09 -2.68 -3.52
C ILE A 67 9.86 -3.47 -4.57
N SER A 68 9.25 -3.74 -5.74
CA SER A 68 9.94 -4.41 -6.85
C SER A 68 11.04 -3.53 -7.44
N ASP A 69 10.78 -2.24 -7.60
CA ASP A 69 11.77 -1.27 -8.04
C ASP A 69 12.96 -1.17 -7.06
N MET A 70 12.67 -1.14 -5.77
CA MET A 70 13.70 -1.12 -4.72
C MET A 70 14.57 -2.37 -4.73
N VAL A 71 14.00 -3.56 -4.93
CA VAL A 71 14.78 -4.81 -5.07
C VAL A 71 15.74 -4.71 -6.25
N GLY A 72 15.26 -4.17 -7.38
CA GLY A 72 16.11 -3.89 -8.54
C GLY A 72 17.23 -2.89 -8.27
N GLY A 73 16.98 -1.92 -7.41
CA GLY A 73 17.93 -0.87 -7.04
C GLY A 73 19.02 -1.29 -6.01
N ILE A 74 18.89 -2.48 -5.40
CA ILE A 74 19.93 -3.03 -4.51
C ILE A 74 21.16 -3.48 -5.27
N TYR A 75 21.00 -3.88 -6.55
CA TYR A 75 22.03 -4.42 -7.40
C TYR A 75 22.36 -3.46 -8.53
N GLU A 76 23.65 -3.41 -8.93
CA GLU A 76 24.05 -2.75 -10.17
C GLU A 76 23.44 -3.46 -11.38
N LYS A 77 23.30 -2.75 -12.51
CA LYS A 77 22.58 -3.30 -13.69
C LYS A 77 23.26 -4.55 -14.27
N GLU A 78 24.58 -4.61 -14.19
CA GLU A 78 25.41 -5.72 -14.68
C GLU A 78 25.78 -6.75 -13.58
N ASP A 79 25.19 -6.65 -12.37
CA ASP A 79 25.49 -7.60 -11.28
C ASP A 79 24.76 -8.93 -11.52
N ASP A 80 25.50 -10.01 -11.71
CA ASP A 80 24.99 -11.37 -11.93
C ASP A 80 24.08 -11.87 -10.78
N ARG A 81 24.21 -11.28 -9.58
CA ARG A 81 23.39 -11.62 -8.41
C ARG A 81 22.00 -11.00 -8.45
N ARG A 82 21.74 -10.07 -9.37
CA ARG A 82 20.45 -9.38 -9.49
C ARG A 82 19.31 -10.35 -9.74
N ASP A 83 19.49 -11.29 -10.67
CA ASP A 83 18.47 -12.30 -11.00
C ASP A 83 18.22 -13.27 -9.84
N ALA A 84 19.27 -13.65 -9.12
CA ALA A 84 19.15 -14.45 -7.90
C ALA A 84 18.39 -13.68 -6.80
N GLY A 85 18.66 -12.38 -6.62
CA GLY A 85 17.95 -11.52 -5.69
C GLY A 85 16.45 -11.42 -6.00
N PHE A 86 16.09 -11.20 -7.28
CA PHE A 86 14.70 -11.22 -7.72
C PHE A 86 14.04 -12.58 -7.52
N SER A 87 14.75 -13.68 -7.78
CA SER A 87 14.24 -15.04 -7.57
C SER A 87 13.91 -15.30 -6.10
N ILE A 88 14.78 -14.88 -5.17
CA ILE A 88 14.54 -14.96 -3.72
C ILE A 88 13.34 -14.09 -3.32
N PHE A 89 13.23 -12.88 -3.87
CA PHE A 89 12.11 -11.99 -3.61
C PHE A 89 10.78 -12.60 -4.06
N VAL A 90 10.71 -13.12 -5.29
CA VAL A 90 9.52 -13.80 -5.82
C VAL A 90 9.20 -15.06 -5.03
N PHE A 91 10.21 -15.84 -4.64
CA PHE A 91 10.02 -17.00 -3.75
C PHE A 91 9.37 -16.58 -2.42
N GLY A 92 9.86 -15.50 -1.79
CA GLY A 92 9.28 -14.97 -0.56
C GLY A 92 7.81 -14.56 -0.71
N ILE A 93 7.46 -13.90 -1.82
CA ILE A 93 6.05 -13.54 -2.14
C ILE A 93 5.19 -14.81 -2.24
N ASN A 94 5.63 -15.82 -3.00
CA ASN A 94 4.87 -17.05 -3.20
C ASN A 94 4.75 -17.87 -1.90
N LEU A 95 5.82 -17.92 -1.10
CA LEU A 95 5.78 -18.56 0.21
C LEU A 95 4.77 -17.87 1.13
N GLY A 96 4.76 -16.54 1.16
CA GLY A 96 3.78 -15.76 1.91
C GLY A 96 2.35 -16.00 1.40
N ALA A 97 2.14 -16.02 0.09
CA ALA A 97 0.85 -16.30 -0.53
C ALA A 97 0.33 -17.72 -0.25
N PHE A 98 1.22 -18.66 -0.02
CA PHE A 98 0.87 -20.04 0.36
C PHE A 98 0.57 -20.13 1.87
N VAL A 99 1.46 -19.62 2.72
CA VAL A 99 1.38 -19.79 4.18
C VAL A 99 0.29 -18.92 4.81
N ALA A 100 0.17 -17.65 4.39
CA ALA A 100 -0.74 -16.71 5.03
C ALA A 100 -2.23 -17.11 4.93
N PRO A 101 -2.79 -17.51 3.77
CA PRO A 101 -4.16 -17.97 3.69
C PRO A 101 -4.43 -19.21 4.55
N TYR A 102 -3.45 -20.11 4.67
CA TYR A 102 -3.59 -21.29 5.51
C TYR A 102 -3.70 -20.93 6.99
N LEU A 103 -2.79 -20.08 7.49
CA LEU A 103 -2.79 -19.66 8.88
C LEU A 103 -3.99 -18.75 9.21
N VAL A 104 -4.23 -17.73 8.39
CA VAL A 104 -5.33 -16.77 8.60
C VAL A 104 -6.68 -17.44 8.39
N GLY A 105 -6.78 -18.32 7.37
CA GLY A 105 -8.00 -19.07 7.08
C GLY A 105 -8.35 -20.06 8.17
N TYR A 106 -7.36 -20.83 8.67
CA TYR A 106 -7.55 -21.75 9.78
C TYR A 106 -8.05 -21.01 11.05
N LEU A 107 -7.35 -19.97 11.46
CA LEU A 107 -7.78 -19.17 12.62
C LEU A 107 -9.13 -18.50 12.40
N GLY A 108 -9.42 -18.04 11.18
CA GLY A 108 -10.68 -17.39 10.84
C GLY A 108 -11.87 -18.35 10.90
N GLN A 109 -11.72 -19.58 10.43
CA GLN A 109 -12.79 -20.56 10.36
C GLN A 109 -12.98 -21.33 11.67
N GLU A 110 -11.88 -21.75 12.31
CA GLU A 110 -11.94 -22.58 13.51
C GLU A 110 -12.08 -21.80 14.81
N VAL A 111 -11.61 -20.53 14.84
CA VAL A 111 -11.62 -19.72 16.06
C VAL A 111 -12.47 -18.46 15.87
N ASN A 112 -11.97 -17.49 15.11
CA ASN A 112 -12.66 -16.21 14.85
C ASN A 112 -11.97 -15.47 13.70
N PHE A 113 -12.74 -14.91 12.76
CA PHE A 113 -12.21 -14.09 11.67
C PHE A 113 -11.43 -12.86 12.14
N HIS A 114 -11.83 -12.24 13.23
CA HIS A 114 -11.11 -11.10 13.81
C HIS A 114 -9.69 -11.47 14.24
N LEU A 115 -9.49 -12.68 14.79
CA LEU A 115 -8.16 -13.19 15.16
C LEU A 115 -7.30 -13.47 13.93
N GLY A 116 -7.88 -14.03 12.87
CA GLY A 116 -7.17 -14.24 11.61
C GLY A 116 -6.64 -12.92 11.03
N PHE A 117 -7.47 -11.88 10.98
CA PHE A 117 -7.04 -10.56 10.51
C PHE A 117 -6.05 -9.87 11.45
N SER A 118 -6.17 -10.08 12.76
CA SER A 118 -5.19 -9.58 13.75
C SER A 118 -3.81 -10.19 13.50
N LEU A 119 -3.73 -11.47 13.17
CA LEU A 119 -2.46 -12.13 12.82
C LEU A 119 -1.81 -11.49 11.58
N ALA A 120 -2.60 -11.15 10.56
CA ALA A 120 -2.10 -10.45 9.37
C ALA A 120 -1.57 -9.04 9.73
N ALA A 121 -2.26 -8.32 10.61
CA ALA A 121 -1.79 -7.01 11.10
C ALA A 121 -0.47 -7.12 11.88
N ILE A 122 -0.34 -8.12 12.75
CA ILE A 122 0.88 -8.40 13.50
C ILE A 122 2.03 -8.75 12.56
N GLY A 123 1.79 -9.61 11.57
CA GLY A 123 2.78 -9.96 10.55
C GLY A 123 3.28 -8.73 9.79
N MET A 124 2.37 -7.84 9.38
CA MET A 124 2.73 -6.59 8.72
C MET A 124 3.52 -5.66 9.63
N PHE A 125 3.17 -5.58 10.92
CA PHE A 125 3.92 -4.79 11.90
C PHE A 125 5.38 -5.26 11.99
N PHE A 126 5.64 -6.55 12.17
CA PHE A 126 7.00 -7.07 12.20
C PHE A 126 7.73 -6.89 10.88
N GLY A 127 7.04 -7.04 9.75
CA GLY A 127 7.58 -6.74 8.43
C GLY A 127 8.04 -5.29 8.31
N LEU A 128 7.23 -4.33 8.78
CA LEU A 128 7.57 -2.90 8.77
C LEU A 128 8.73 -2.57 9.70
N VAL A 129 8.75 -3.15 10.91
CA VAL A 129 9.88 -2.98 11.84
C VAL A 129 11.17 -3.46 11.19
N LYS A 130 11.18 -4.68 10.64
CA LYS A 130 12.33 -5.24 9.93
C LYS A 130 12.73 -4.36 8.74
N TYR A 131 11.76 -3.90 7.95
CA TYR A 131 11.98 -3.00 6.83
C TYR A 131 12.67 -1.69 7.24
N VAL A 132 12.27 -1.07 8.35
CA VAL A 132 12.89 0.16 8.84
C VAL A 132 14.31 -0.08 9.35
N LEU A 133 14.52 -1.18 10.10
CA LEU A 133 15.81 -1.51 10.66
C LEU A 133 16.84 -1.85 9.57
N ASP A 134 16.46 -2.74 8.65
CA ASP A 134 17.35 -3.19 7.59
C ASP A 134 17.48 -2.18 6.45
N GLY A 135 16.42 -1.42 6.19
CA GLY A 135 16.40 -0.43 5.13
C GLY A 135 17.49 0.64 5.26
N LYS A 136 17.86 1.00 6.49
CA LYS A 136 18.99 1.91 6.74
C LYS A 136 20.35 1.33 6.32
N LYS A 137 20.46 0.00 6.36
CA LYS A 137 21.73 -0.71 6.12
C LYS A 137 21.90 -1.14 4.66
N TYR A 138 20.83 -1.55 4.02
CA TYR A 138 20.90 -2.24 2.73
C TYR A 138 20.30 -1.46 1.55
N LEU A 139 19.41 -0.50 1.81
CA LEU A 139 18.78 0.26 0.73
C LEU A 139 19.57 1.53 0.42
N PRO A 140 19.73 1.88 -0.87
CA PRO A 140 20.43 3.09 -1.26
C PRO A 140 19.71 4.34 -0.75
N GLU A 141 20.46 5.38 -0.36
CA GLU A 141 19.89 6.65 0.12
C GLU A 141 19.07 7.35 -0.96
N SER A 142 19.38 7.14 -2.23
CA SER A 142 18.59 7.68 -3.35
C SER A 142 17.10 7.27 -3.29
N SER A 143 16.80 6.08 -2.75
CA SER A 143 15.42 5.62 -2.58
C SER A 143 14.59 6.43 -1.58
N LEU A 144 15.22 7.28 -0.75
CA LEU A 144 14.54 8.21 0.18
C LEU A 144 13.98 9.46 -0.50
N TYR A 145 14.43 9.74 -1.72
CA TYR A 145 14.08 10.95 -2.45
C TYR A 145 13.37 10.58 -3.76
N PRO A 146 12.46 11.43 -4.24
CA PRO A 146 11.82 11.21 -5.53
C PRO A 146 12.85 11.31 -6.65
N THR A 147 12.71 10.46 -7.67
CA THR A 147 13.59 10.44 -8.86
C THR A 147 13.42 11.66 -9.74
N ASP A 148 12.20 12.20 -9.79
CA ASP A 148 11.85 13.39 -10.58
C ASP A 148 10.91 14.28 -9.73
N PRO A 149 11.47 15.07 -8.79
CA PRO A 149 10.69 15.85 -7.84
C PRO A 149 9.86 16.93 -8.52
N LEU A 150 8.61 17.11 -8.05
CA LEU A 150 7.73 18.18 -8.53
C LEU A 150 8.35 19.55 -8.28
N SER A 151 8.36 20.40 -9.30
CA SER A 151 8.66 21.81 -9.15
C SER A 151 7.59 22.50 -8.30
N GLN A 152 7.90 23.66 -7.70
CA GLN A 152 6.94 24.41 -6.87
C GLN A 152 5.64 24.74 -7.62
N LYS A 153 5.75 25.07 -8.91
CA LYS A 153 4.59 25.37 -9.76
C LYS A 153 3.72 24.13 -10.01
N GLU A 154 4.32 22.98 -10.23
CA GLU A 154 3.60 21.70 -10.39
C GLU A 154 2.93 21.28 -9.08
N GLN A 155 3.60 21.44 -7.94
CA GLN A 155 3.01 21.16 -6.62
C GLN A 155 1.76 22.01 -6.37
N GLN A 156 1.84 23.31 -6.62
CA GLN A 156 0.68 24.21 -6.46
C GLN A 156 -0.46 23.82 -7.40
N THR A 157 -0.14 23.46 -8.64
CA THR A 157 -1.13 23.01 -9.63
C THR A 157 -1.78 21.70 -9.21
N LEU A 158 -1.00 20.75 -8.71
CA LEU A 158 -1.49 19.46 -8.19
C LEU A 158 -2.43 19.67 -7.01
N ILE A 159 -2.01 20.45 -6.01
CA ILE A 159 -2.83 20.76 -4.84
C ILE A 159 -4.14 21.44 -5.26
N LYS A 160 -4.08 22.43 -6.14
CA LYS A 160 -5.28 23.09 -6.66
C LYS A 160 -6.23 22.12 -7.36
N ARG A 161 -5.71 21.22 -8.19
CA ARG A 161 -6.52 20.21 -8.88
C ARG A 161 -7.15 19.22 -7.90
N LEU A 162 -6.40 18.76 -6.90
CA LEU A 162 -6.91 17.87 -5.86
C LEU A 162 -8.03 18.52 -5.04
N LEU A 163 -7.86 19.79 -4.65
CA LEU A 163 -8.88 20.54 -3.93
C LEU A 163 -10.15 20.70 -4.79
N ILE A 164 -10.02 21.06 -6.07
CA ILE A 164 -11.16 21.18 -6.98
C ILE A 164 -11.87 19.82 -7.11
N THR A 165 -11.11 18.74 -7.33
CA THR A 165 -11.70 17.39 -7.43
C THR A 165 -12.42 17.00 -6.16
N LEU A 166 -11.85 17.28 -4.99
CA LEU A 166 -12.49 17.00 -3.69
C LEU A 166 -13.81 17.78 -3.55
N VAL A 167 -13.82 19.07 -3.88
CA VAL A 167 -15.03 19.89 -3.83
C VAL A 167 -16.09 19.35 -4.79
N VAL A 168 -15.72 18.99 -6.01
CA VAL A 168 -16.65 18.41 -7.00
C VAL A 168 -17.23 17.08 -6.48
N VAL A 169 -16.39 16.19 -5.94
CA VAL A 169 -16.87 14.92 -5.35
C VAL A 169 -17.84 15.16 -4.21
N ILE A 170 -17.53 16.08 -3.30
CA ILE A 170 -18.43 16.44 -2.19
C ILE A 170 -19.77 16.96 -2.72
N LEU A 171 -19.76 17.86 -3.70
CA LEU A 171 -20.98 18.40 -4.30
C LEU A 171 -21.81 17.31 -4.98
N VAL A 172 -21.17 16.39 -5.71
CA VAL A 172 -21.86 15.24 -6.34
C VAL A 172 -22.48 14.33 -5.25
N VAL A 173 -21.75 14.01 -4.19
CA VAL A 173 -22.27 13.18 -3.10
C VAL A 173 -23.47 13.85 -2.41
N ILE A 174 -23.34 15.16 -2.11
CA ILE A 174 -24.43 15.94 -1.52
C ILE A 174 -25.65 15.92 -2.47
N GLY A 175 -25.45 16.17 -3.76
CA GLY A 175 -26.52 16.12 -4.78
C GLY A 175 -27.22 14.77 -4.83
N LEU A 176 -26.45 13.66 -4.82
CA LEU A 176 -27.01 12.31 -4.81
C LEU A 176 -27.79 12.00 -3.53
N VAL A 177 -27.30 12.45 -2.37
CA VAL A 177 -28.02 12.27 -1.10
C VAL A 177 -29.33 13.04 -1.11
N PHE A 178 -29.33 14.30 -1.58
CA PHE A 178 -30.56 15.09 -1.69
C PHE A 178 -31.55 14.49 -2.68
N THR A 179 -31.11 14.04 -3.85
CA THR A 179 -32.01 13.41 -4.84
C THR A 179 -32.60 12.08 -4.35
N HIS A 180 -31.88 11.33 -3.49
CA HIS A 180 -32.38 10.08 -2.91
C HIS A 180 -33.36 10.30 -1.76
N GLN A 181 -33.39 11.48 -1.13
CA GLN A 181 -34.35 11.84 -0.08
C GLN A 181 -35.68 12.39 -0.62
N PHE A 182 -35.74 12.74 -1.91
CA PHE A 182 -36.94 13.30 -2.54
C PHE A 182 -37.64 12.34 -3.52
N ASN A 183 -37.18 11.11 -3.65
CA ASN A 183 -37.84 9.99 -4.33
C ASN A 183 -38.23 8.90 -3.31
#